data_061a4870ff867aad512290e960a1981e
#
_entry.id   061a4870ff867aad512290e960a1981e
#
_cell.length_a   1.000
_cell.length_b   1.000
_cell.length_c   1.000
_cell.angle_alpha   90.00
_cell.angle_beta   90.00
_cell.angle_gamma   90.00
#
_symmetry.space_group_name_H-M   'P 1'
#
loop_
_entity.id
_entity.type
_entity.pdbx_description
1 polymer ?
#
loop_
_entity_poly.entity_id
_entity_poly.type
_entity_poly.pdbx_seq_one_letter_code
_entity_poly.pdbx_strand_id
1 'polypeptide(L)'
;MPPLSSFSTYLSELNHRHVASSASTNSELIEALQDNTLDSTTVHVLTAETQSAGRGQHGRSWQSPHGNVYLSLYHPVHTPISGLLSLIIGLELAKMPVIQSLNEQLQAQGLTPVGVKWANDLGFYPSQEAHHASSDNAAQQQQQQQQQQ
;
A
#
# COMPACT_ATOMS: atom_id res chain seq x y z
N MET A 1 19.10 -11.75 7.82
CA MET A 1 18.86 -10.30 7.63
C MET A 1 20.14 -9.66 7.12
N PRO A 2 20.11 -8.85 6.06
CA PRO A 2 21.27 -8.05 5.69
C PRO A 2 21.58 -7.05 6.84
N PRO A 3 22.85 -6.73 7.09
CA PRO A 3 23.21 -5.81 8.16
C PRO A 3 22.65 -4.41 7.90
N LEU A 4 22.28 -3.67 8.94
CA LEU A 4 21.73 -2.30 8.85
C LEU A 4 22.60 -1.34 8.05
N SER A 5 23.91 -1.59 7.98
CA SER A 5 24.86 -0.85 7.14
C SER A 5 24.56 -0.94 5.65
N SER A 6 23.98 -2.04 5.18
CA SER A 6 23.60 -2.18 3.75
C SER A 6 22.38 -1.33 3.40
N PHE A 7 21.42 -1.15 4.31
CA PHE A 7 20.27 -0.26 4.10
C PHE A 7 20.68 1.21 3.97
N SER A 8 21.65 1.66 4.76
CA SER A 8 22.18 3.04 4.65
C SER A 8 22.79 3.30 3.28
N THR A 9 23.50 2.31 2.72
CA THR A 9 24.10 2.42 1.38
C THR A 9 23.01 2.49 0.30
N TYR A 10 21.97 1.65 0.37
CA TYR A 10 20.85 1.73 -0.58
C TYR A 10 20.09 3.06 -0.51
N LEU A 11 19.87 3.59 0.70
CA LEU A 11 19.20 4.88 0.86
C LEU A 11 20.03 6.05 0.33
N SER A 12 21.36 5.98 0.39
CA SER A 12 22.24 7.01 -0.16
C SER A 12 22.30 7.02 -1.69
N GLU A 13 21.92 5.93 -2.34
CA GLU A 13 21.81 5.81 -3.80
C GLU A 13 20.46 6.26 -4.34
N LEU A 14 19.46 6.48 -3.46
CA LEU A 14 18.15 6.98 -3.87
C LEU A 14 18.20 8.49 -4.05
N ASN A 15 17.89 8.97 -5.25
CA ASN A 15 17.65 10.40 -5.48
C ASN A 15 16.29 10.78 -4.87
N HIS A 16 16.27 10.98 -3.55
CA HIS A 16 15.07 11.33 -2.82
C HIS A 16 14.90 12.84 -2.70
N ARG A 17 13.77 13.33 -3.18
CA ARG A 17 13.29 14.70 -3.02
C ARG A 17 12.03 14.72 -2.18
N HIS A 18 11.99 15.55 -1.14
CA HIS A 18 10.82 15.80 -0.32
C HIS A 18 10.31 17.22 -0.55
N VAL A 19 8.98 17.39 -0.66
CA VAL A 19 8.32 18.69 -0.82
C VAL A 19 7.14 18.82 0.14
N ALA A 20 6.85 20.04 0.60
CA ALA A 20 5.67 20.30 1.44
C ALA A 20 4.36 20.10 0.65
N SER A 21 4.35 20.42 -0.63
CA SER A 21 3.17 20.26 -1.50
C SER A 21 3.59 19.91 -2.92
N SER A 22 2.81 19.04 -3.55
CA SER A 22 2.94 18.63 -4.95
C SER A 22 1.56 18.72 -5.62
N ALA A 23 1.49 18.93 -6.90
CA ALA A 23 0.24 18.71 -7.62
C ALA A 23 -0.12 17.22 -7.59
N SER A 24 0.82 16.37 -7.97
CA SER A 24 0.78 14.91 -7.85
C SER A 24 2.20 14.39 -7.97
N THR A 25 2.70 13.72 -6.93
CA THR A 25 4.06 13.16 -6.93
C THR A 25 4.34 12.26 -8.14
N ASN A 26 3.32 11.51 -8.58
CA ASN A 26 3.43 10.64 -9.75
C ASN A 26 3.53 11.44 -11.06
N SER A 27 2.68 12.45 -11.24
CA SER A 27 2.71 13.30 -12.45
C SER A 27 4.01 14.07 -12.55
N GLU A 28 4.48 14.67 -11.45
CA GLU A 28 5.74 15.42 -11.43
C GLU A 28 6.97 14.55 -11.77
N LEU A 29 7.03 13.29 -11.27
CA LEU A 29 8.11 12.39 -11.67
C LEU A 29 8.04 12.02 -13.15
N ILE A 30 6.85 11.74 -13.68
CA ILE A 30 6.66 11.39 -15.10
C ILE A 30 7.07 12.57 -15.97
N GLU A 31 6.61 13.77 -15.69
CA GLU A 31 6.92 14.99 -16.43
C GLU A 31 8.43 15.28 -16.42
N ALA A 32 9.06 15.22 -15.25
CA ALA A 32 10.49 15.45 -15.10
C ALA A 32 11.37 14.43 -15.85
N LEU A 33 10.91 13.19 -15.96
CA LEU A 33 11.58 12.16 -16.79
C LEU A 33 11.37 12.41 -18.29
N GLN A 34 10.17 12.82 -18.70
CA GLN A 34 9.85 13.13 -20.10
C GLN A 34 10.60 14.37 -20.60
N ASP A 35 10.75 15.37 -19.74
CA ASP A 35 11.49 16.60 -20.03
C ASP A 35 13.01 16.46 -19.89
N ASN A 36 13.50 15.25 -19.55
CA ASN A 36 14.91 14.95 -19.27
C ASN A 36 15.53 15.83 -18.17
N THR A 37 14.73 16.32 -17.24
CA THR A 37 15.23 17.03 -16.03
C THR A 37 15.69 16.05 -14.95
N LEU A 38 15.26 14.78 -15.03
CA LEU A 38 15.73 13.66 -14.23
C LEU A 38 16.39 12.62 -15.13
N ASP A 39 17.46 12.01 -14.63
CA ASP A 39 18.16 10.93 -15.32
C ASP A 39 17.34 9.64 -15.25
N SER A 40 16.84 9.18 -16.40
CA SER A 40 16.06 7.96 -16.53
C SER A 40 16.83 6.65 -16.27
N THR A 41 18.15 6.72 -16.07
CA THR A 41 18.98 5.56 -15.75
C THR A 41 19.13 5.30 -14.26
N THR A 42 18.67 6.22 -13.41
CA THR A 42 18.79 6.16 -11.94
C THR A 42 17.43 6.07 -11.26
N VAL A 43 17.44 5.66 -9.99
CA VAL A 43 16.22 5.56 -9.17
C VAL A 43 15.88 6.94 -8.58
N HIS A 44 14.61 7.34 -8.69
CA HIS A 44 14.11 8.59 -8.12
C HIS A 44 12.95 8.34 -7.18
N VAL A 45 12.94 9.03 -6.05
CA VAL A 45 11.83 9.03 -5.07
C VAL A 45 11.36 10.46 -4.87
N LEU A 46 10.07 10.69 -5.01
CA LEU A 46 9.43 11.96 -4.65
C LEU A 46 8.40 11.71 -3.56
N THR A 47 8.54 12.44 -2.45
CA THR A 47 7.54 12.43 -1.37
C THR A 47 6.98 13.84 -1.17
N ALA A 48 5.70 13.91 -0.75
CA ALA A 48 5.03 15.16 -0.43
C ALA A 48 4.20 15.02 0.85
N GLU A 49 4.01 16.14 1.59
CA GLU A 49 3.10 16.19 2.74
C GLU A 49 1.64 16.32 2.31
N THR A 50 1.39 16.96 1.15
CA THR A 50 0.05 17.13 0.56
C THR A 50 0.11 17.04 -0.94
N GLN A 51 -1.05 16.74 -1.57
CA GLN A 51 -1.21 16.86 -3.02
C GLN A 51 -2.46 17.68 -3.34
N SER A 52 -2.36 18.63 -4.29
CA SER A 52 -3.47 19.49 -4.72
C SER A 52 -4.29 18.88 -5.87
N ALA A 53 -3.70 17.94 -6.63
CA ALA A 53 -4.32 17.29 -7.78
C ALA A 53 -4.04 15.77 -7.79
N GLY A 54 -4.16 15.13 -6.60
CA GLY A 54 -4.01 13.68 -6.48
C GLY A 54 -4.99 12.94 -7.41
N ARG A 55 -4.51 11.87 -8.06
CA ARG A 55 -5.27 11.11 -9.05
C ARG A 55 -5.64 9.74 -8.53
N GLY A 56 -6.92 9.42 -8.58
CA GLY A 56 -7.45 8.06 -8.44
C GLY A 56 -7.60 7.37 -9.80
N GLN A 57 -7.97 6.10 -9.79
CA GLN A 57 -8.30 5.36 -11.01
C GLN A 57 -9.55 5.94 -11.70
N HIS A 58 -9.62 5.80 -13.03
CA HIS A 58 -10.75 6.25 -13.85
C HIS A 58 -11.04 7.76 -13.75
N GLY A 59 -10.01 8.58 -13.59
CA GLY A 59 -10.13 10.04 -13.56
C GLY A 59 -10.73 10.60 -12.27
N ARG A 60 -10.89 9.81 -11.21
CA ARG A 60 -11.36 10.30 -9.91
C ARG A 60 -10.29 11.19 -9.27
N SER A 61 -10.72 12.28 -8.64
CA SER A 61 -9.84 13.05 -7.77
C SER A 61 -9.56 12.29 -6.48
N TRP A 62 -8.33 12.39 -6.00
CA TRP A 62 -7.91 11.81 -4.73
C TRP A 62 -7.58 12.94 -3.75
N GLN A 63 -8.28 12.96 -2.63
CA GLN A 63 -7.97 13.92 -1.57
C GLN A 63 -6.69 13.52 -0.84
N SER A 64 -5.78 14.47 -0.70
CA SER A 64 -4.45 14.22 -0.17
C SER A 64 -4.10 15.23 0.94
N PRO A 65 -4.79 15.14 2.11
CA PRO A 65 -4.54 16.04 3.24
C PRO A 65 -3.22 15.73 3.95
N HIS A 66 -2.77 16.62 4.81
CA HIS A 66 -1.68 16.37 5.75
C HIS A 66 -1.91 15.13 6.62
N GLY A 67 -0.82 14.53 7.09
CA GLY A 67 -0.84 13.37 7.98
C GLY A 67 -0.76 12.03 7.25
N ASN A 68 -0.61 12.06 5.92
CA ASN A 68 -0.36 10.89 5.10
C ASN A 68 1.02 10.97 4.42
N VAL A 69 1.48 9.87 3.87
CA VAL A 69 2.70 9.82 3.04
C VAL A 69 2.29 9.65 1.58
N TYR A 70 2.60 10.63 0.77
CA TYR A 70 2.45 10.58 -0.68
C TYR A 70 3.81 10.33 -1.28
N LEU A 71 4.01 9.14 -1.85
CA LEU A 71 5.29 8.69 -2.35
C LEU A 71 5.13 8.16 -3.78
N SER A 72 5.99 8.61 -4.67
CA SER A 72 6.19 8.02 -5.98
C SER A 72 7.63 7.59 -6.15
N LEU A 73 7.82 6.40 -6.70
CA LEU A 73 9.11 5.79 -6.97
C LEU A 73 9.22 5.53 -8.48
N TYR A 74 10.29 6.02 -9.08
CA TYR A 74 10.72 5.61 -10.40
C TYR A 74 11.93 4.69 -10.29
N HIS A 75 11.87 3.56 -10.98
CA HIS A 75 12.97 2.61 -11.08
C HIS A 75 13.12 2.18 -12.55
N PRO A 76 14.32 2.32 -13.16
CA PRO A 76 14.54 1.83 -14.51
C PRO A 76 14.43 0.31 -14.53
N VAL A 77 13.60 -0.22 -15.43
CA VAL A 77 13.42 -1.66 -15.64
C VAL A 77 13.73 -2.02 -17.08
N HIS A 78 14.49 -3.09 -17.26
CA HIS A 78 14.94 -3.54 -18.56
C HIS A 78 14.18 -4.79 -19.07
N THR A 79 13.18 -5.22 -18.32
CA THR A 79 12.34 -6.38 -18.64
C THR A 79 10.88 -5.97 -18.73
N PRO A 80 10.05 -6.64 -19.53
CA PRO A 80 8.61 -6.39 -19.57
C PRO A 80 7.98 -6.51 -18.19
N ILE A 81 7.19 -5.50 -17.81
CA ILE A 81 6.50 -5.50 -16.53
C ILE A 81 5.25 -6.37 -16.66
N SER A 82 5.12 -7.35 -15.76
CA SER A 82 3.92 -8.17 -15.63
C SER A 82 2.78 -7.37 -15.00
N GLY A 83 1.54 -7.62 -15.43
CA GLY A 83 0.33 -7.11 -14.75
C GLY A 83 0.20 -7.56 -13.29
N LEU A 84 0.99 -8.55 -12.84
CA LEU A 84 1.05 -9.01 -11.46
C LEU A 84 1.96 -8.15 -10.57
N LEU A 85 2.66 -7.15 -11.13
CA LEU A 85 3.64 -6.36 -10.35
C LEU A 85 3.00 -5.69 -9.13
N SER A 86 1.81 -5.11 -9.27
CA SER A 86 1.12 -4.46 -8.16
C SER A 86 0.77 -5.45 -7.03
N LEU A 87 0.37 -6.66 -7.39
CA LEU A 87 0.12 -7.73 -6.42
C LEU A 87 1.40 -8.15 -5.69
N ILE A 88 2.50 -8.32 -6.44
CA ILE A 88 3.80 -8.67 -5.85
C ILE A 88 4.24 -7.59 -4.86
N ILE A 89 4.14 -6.30 -5.25
CA ILE A 89 4.47 -5.17 -4.37
C ILE A 89 3.61 -5.21 -3.11
N GLY A 90 2.30 -5.39 -3.23
CA GLY A 90 1.39 -5.48 -2.08
C GLY A 90 1.76 -6.61 -1.12
N LEU A 91 2.10 -7.79 -1.65
CA LEU A 91 2.53 -8.94 -0.86
C LEU A 91 3.88 -8.70 -0.16
N GLU A 92 4.84 -8.08 -0.85
CA GLU A 92 6.15 -7.78 -0.25
C GLU A 92 6.03 -6.70 0.83
N LEU A 93 5.20 -5.68 0.64
CA LEU A 93 4.89 -4.69 1.67
C LEU A 93 4.26 -5.34 2.92
N ALA A 94 3.31 -6.27 2.72
CA ALA A 94 2.69 -6.99 3.85
C ALA A 94 3.69 -7.86 4.64
N LYS A 95 4.78 -8.31 4.00
CA LYS A 95 5.85 -9.08 4.63
C LYS A 95 6.91 -8.22 5.31
N MET A 96 6.84 -6.89 5.20
CA MET A 96 7.82 -6.02 5.86
C MET A 96 7.82 -6.24 7.38
N PRO A 97 8.99 -6.25 8.03
CA PRO A 97 9.09 -6.49 9.48
C PRO A 97 8.22 -5.54 10.31
N VAL A 98 8.06 -4.30 9.89
CA VAL A 98 7.21 -3.32 10.58
C VAL A 98 5.73 -3.72 10.53
N ILE A 99 5.24 -4.24 9.41
CA ILE A 99 3.86 -4.72 9.27
C ILE A 99 3.65 -6.00 10.06
N GLN A 100 4.61 -6.92 10.03
CA GLN A 100 4.55 -8.16 10.81
C GLN A 100 4.52 -7.88 12.32
N SER A 101 5.40 -6.99 12.82
CA SER A 101 5.41 -6.59 14.23
C SER A 101 4.11 -5.88 14.64
N LEU A 102 3.55 -5.03 13.77
CA LEU A 102 2.25 -4.40 14.00
C LEU A 102 1.15 -5.47 14.09
N ASN A 103 1.14 -6.45 13.20
CA ASN A 103 0.14 -7.51 13.20
C ASN A 103 0.21 -8.37 14.47
N GLU A 104 1.41 -8.69 14.96
CA GLU A 104 1.58 -9.38 16.25
C GLU A 104 0.96 -8.59 17.41
N GLN A 105 1.18 -7.27 17.44
CA GLN A 105 0.61 -6.39 18.48
C GLN A 105 -0.91 -6.28 18.38
N LEU A 106 -1.45 -6.15 17.18
CA LEU A 106 -2.89 -6.09 16.94
C LEU A 106 -3.58 -7.38 17.35
N GLN A 107 -3.02 -8.54 16.95
CA GLN A 107 -3.56 -9.85 17.31
C GLN A 107 -3.51 -10.10 18.81
N ALA A 108 -2.45 -9.68 19.50
CA ALA A 108 -2.34 -9.80 20.97
C ALA A 108 -3.43 -8.98 21.69
N GLN A 109 -3.97 -7.93 21.06
CA GLN A 109 -5.06 -7.12 21.56
C GLN A 109 -6.44 -7.54 21.04
N GLY A 110 -6.55 -8.62 20.29
CA GLY A 110 -7.79 -9.07 19.66
C GLY A 110 -8.29 -8.15 18.54
N LEU A 111 -7.39 -7.33 17.97
CA LEU A 111 -7.71 -6.40 16.89
C LEU A 111 -7.42 -7.04 15.52
N THR A 112 -8.10 -6.53 14.49
CA THR A 112 -7.93 -6.99 13.11
C THR A 112 -6.53 -6.64 12.59
N PRO A 113 -5.74 -7.62 12.11
CA PRO A 113 -4.44 -7.35 11.54
C PRO A 113 -4.55 -6.66 10.17
N VAL A 114 -3.44 -6.05 9.74
CA VAL A 114 -3.28 -5.55 8.38
C VAL A 114 -3.21 -6.73 7.40
N GLY A 115 -4.06 -6.72 6.40
CA GLY A 115 -4.08 -7.68 5.32
C GLY A 115 -3.95 -7.02 3.95
N VAL A 116 -3.81 -7.85 2.92
CA VAL A 116 -3.80 -7.41 1.52
C VAL A 116 -5.18 -7.67 0.92
N LYS A 117 -5.80 -6.64 0.38
CA LYS A 117 -6.97 -6.76 -0.47
C LYS A 117 -6.52 -6.66 -1.93
N TRP A 118 -7.09 -7.48 -2.76
CA TRP A 118 -6.80 -7.49 -4.19
C TRP A 118 -6.92 -6.07 -4.79
N ALA A 119 -5.93 -5.58 -5.54
CA ALA A 119 -4.68 -6.27 -5.91
C ALA A 119 -3.48 -5.80 -5.07
N ASN A 120 -3.48 -4.61 -4.49
CA ASN A 120 -2.35 -3.92 -3.87
C ASN A 120 -2.75 -2.97 -2.74
N ASP A 121 -3.96 -3.13 -2.23
CA ASP A 121 -4.47 -2.32 -1.13
C ASP A 121 -4.18 -3.03 0.20
N LEU A 122 -3.48 -2.36 1.11
CA LEU A 122 -3.22 -2.85 2.46
C LEU A 122 -4.10 -2.10 3.45
N GLY A 123 -4.74 -2.84 4.35
CA GLY A 123 -5.64 -2.24 5.33
C GLY A 123 -6.14 -3.26 6.35
N PHE A 124 -7.02 -2.82 7.22
CA PHE A 124 -7.65 -3.65 8.23
C PHE A 124 -8.90 -4.31 7.64
N TYR A 125 -8.73 -5.52 7.12
CA TYR A 125 -9.83 -6.28 6.55
C TYR A 125 -10.19 -7.45 7.47
N PRO A 126 -11.47 -7.57 7.90
CA PRO A 126 -11.91 -8.75 8.66
C PRO A 126 -11.63 -10.02 7.84
N SER A 127 -11.11 -11.05 8.49
CA SER A 127 -10.96 -12.36 7.84
C SER A 127 -12.32 -12.87 7.37
N GLN A 128 -12.41 -13.45 6.17
CA GLN A 128 -13.67 -13.98 5.63
C GLN A 128 -14.27 -15.11 6.50
N GLU A 129 -13.47 -15.75 7.34
CA GLU A 129 -13.93 -16.77 8.29
C GLU A 129 -14.94 -16.23 9.32
N ALA A 130 -14.86 -14.94 9.67
CA ALA A 130 -15.84 -14.32 10.58
C ALA A 130 -17.25 -14.20 9.95
N HIS A 131 -17.37 -14.17 8.63
CA HIS A 131 -18.66 -14.08 7.95
C HIS A 131 -19.37 -15.45 7.85
N HIS A 132 -18.65 -16.58 7.77
CA HIS A 132 -19.24 -17.89 7.78
C HIS A 132 -19.78 -18.28 9.17
N ALA A 133 -19.03 -17.96 10.23
CA ALA A 133 -19.47 -18.27 11.60
C ALA A 133 -20.74 -17.51 12.03
N SER A 134 -20.94 -16.28 11.52
CA SER A 134 -22.14 -15.48 11.81
C SER A 134 -23.35 -15.91 10.98
N SER A 135 -23.17 -16.36 9.74
CA SER A 135 -24.25 -16.88 8.89
C SER A 135 -24.75 -18.25 9.37
N ASP A 136 -23.85 -19.12 9.82
CA ASP A 136 -24.20 -20.45 10.32
C ASP A 136 -24.95 -20.36 11.67
N ASN A 137 -24.57 -19.46 12.55
CA ASN A 137 -25.28 -19.21 13.80
C ASN A 137 -26.69 -18.63 13.56
N ALA A 138 -26.87 -17.73 12.59
CA ALA A 138 -28.18 -17.17 12.26
C ALA A 138 -29.11 -18.23 11.63
N ALA A 139 -28.58 -19.10 10.76
CA ALA A 139 -29.32 -20.19 10.15
C ALA A 139 -29.77 -21.25 11.19
N GLN A 140 -28.90 -21.59 12.15
CA GLN A 140 -29.21 -22.53 13.22
C GLN A 140 -30.27 -21.98 14.19
N GLN A 141 -30.25 -20.68 14.50
CA GLN A 141 -31.28 -20.05 15.34
C GLN A 141 -32.64 -20.00 14.65
N GLN A 142 -32.72 -19.78 13.35
CA GLN A 142 -33.95 -19.82 12.60
C GLN A 142 -34.54 -21.24 12.51
N GLN A 143 -33.75 -22.26 12.37
CA GLN A 143 -34.22 -23.66 12.36
C GLN A 143 -34.78 -24.10 13.70
N GLN A 144 -34.17 -23.65 14.83
CA GLN A 144 -34.68 -23.97 16.17
C GLN A 144 -36.02 -23.30 16.49
N GLN A 145 -36.27 -22.08 15.95
CA GLN A 145 -37.58 -21.43 16.13
C GLN A 145 -38.71 -22.06 15.32
N GLN A 146 -38.42 -22.71 14.18
CA GLN A 146 -39.41 -23.41 13.37
C GLN A 146 -39.81 -24.77 13.93
N GLN A 147 -39.04 -25.37 14.82
CA GLN A 147 -39.34 -26.67 15.43
C GLN A 147 -40.15 -26.55 16.74
N GLN A 148 -40.43 -25.31 17.19
CA GLN A 148 -41.22 -25.06 18.41
C GLN A 148 -42.67 -24.55 18.14
N GLN A 149 -43.10 -24.57 16.89
CA GLN A 149 -44.49 -24.28 16.47
C GLN A 149 -45.17 -25.55 15.97
#